data_9ac9a3dc28846c317b786d411922424f
#
_entry.id   9ac9a3dc28846c317b786d411922424f
#
_cell.length_a   1.000
_cell.length_b   1.000
_cell.length_c   1.000
_cell.angle_alpha   90.00
_cell.angle_beta   90.00
_cell.angle_gamma   90.00
#
_symmetry.space_group_name_H-M   'P 1'
#
loop_
_entity.id
_entity.type
_entity.pdbx_description
1 polymer ?
#
loop_
_entity_poly.entity_id
_entity_poly.type
_entity_poly.pdbx_seq_one_letter_code
_entity_poly.pdbx_strand_id
1 'polypeptide(L)'
;DGLCAKPGTFDLDDLMGMPFSHLEERIYDFRCVEAWSMVIPYNGRPLGDIIKVVEPLGSARYVSFTSVLRPEPMPGQASAFSTLDWPYVEALTIEEAMHPLTFATFGVYGDQVLPQNGMPFRITVPWKYGFKSPKFVVRVTFTETRPDATWHIENPREYGWYSNVYPDIS
;
A
#
# COMPACT_ATOMS: atom_id res chain seq x y z
N ASP A 1 -5.09 12.84 3.12
CA ASP A 1 -4.72 14.24 3.35
C ASP A 1 -3.63 14.71 2.38
N GLY A 2 -3.00 15.86 2.66
CA GLY A 2 -2.00 16.46 1.76
C GLY A 2 -2.63 17.19 0.57
N LEU A 3 -2.01 17.08 -0.61
CA LEU A 3 -2.41 17.80 -1.83
C LEU A 3 -3.67 17.18 -2.46
N CYS A 4 -4.82 17.32 -1.81
CA CYS A 4 -6.13 16.91 -2.31
C CYS A 4 -7.21 17.92 -1.95
N ALA A 5 -8.25 18.01 -2.78
CA ALA A 5 -9.32 18.98 -2.61
C ALA A 5 -10.34 18.57 -1.52
N LYS A 6 -10.49 17.26 -1.29
CA LYS A 6 -11.47 16.69 -0.36
C LYS A 6 -10.81 15.75 0.65
N PRO A 7 -9.96 16.29 1.57
CA PRO A 7 -9.41 15.46 2.63
C PRO A 7 -10.51 14.98 3.56
N GLY A 8 -10.35 13.77 4.11
CA GLY A 8 -11.35 13.20 5.00
C GLY A 8 -10.84 11.98 5.77
N THR A 9 -11.67 11.53 6.69
CA THR A 9 -11.49 10.25 7.38
C THR A 9 -12.59 9.31 6.92
N PHE A 10 -12.21 8.12 6.52
CA PHE A 10 -13.11 7.10 5.99
C PHE A 10 -12.97 5.85 6.85
N ASP A 11 -14.07 5.26 7.22
CA ASP A 11 -14.04 3.93 7.81
C ASP A 11 -13.99 2.83 6.72
N LEU A 12 -13.94 1.58 7.15
CA LEU A 12 -13.84 0.47 6.20
C LEU A 12 -15.11 0.33 5.35
N ASP A 13 -16.27 0.56 5.93
CA ASP A 13 -17.56 0.48 5.21
C ASP A 13 -17.67 1.60 4.17
N ASP A 14 -17.20 2.81 4.49
CA ASP A 14 -17.08 3.90 3.54
C ASP A 14 -16.20 3.50 2.34
N LEU A 15 -15.01 2.93 2.62
CA LEU A 15 -14.07 2.52 1.57
C LEU A 15 -14.63 1.38 0.70
N MET A 16 -15.35 0.45 1.29
CA MET A 16 -15.99 -0.66 0.57
C MET A 16 -17.20 -0.22 -0.23
N GLY A 17 -17.94 0.79 0.26
CA GLY A 17 -19.17 1.32 -0.37
C GLY A 17 -18.96 2.41 -1.42
N MET A 18 -17.73 2.79 -1.75
CA MET A 18 -17.45 3.89 -2.68
C MET A 18 -18.03 3.65 -4.09
N PRO A 19 -18.52 4.72 -4.77
CA PRO A 19 -19.44 4.59 -5.89
C PRO A 19 -18.81 4.26 -7.26
N PHE A 20 -17.47 4.30 -7.41
CA PHE A 20 -16.85 4.25 -8.74
C PHE A 20 -16.62 2.84 -9.29
N SER A 21 -16.54 1.84 -8.42
CA SER A 21 -16.38 0.45 -8.83
C SER A 21 -17.02 -0.49 -7.82
N HIS A 22 -17.29 -1.73 -8.27
CA HIS A 22 -17.67 -2.80 -7.38
C HIS A 22 -16.43 -3.48 -6.78
N LEU A 23 -16.62 -4.17 -5.66
CA LEU A 23 -15.60 -5.10 -5.16
C LEU A 23 -15.45 -6.26 -6.15
N GLU A 24 -14.23 -6.62 -6.43
CA GLU A 24 -13.88 -7.69 -7.35
C GLU A 24 -12.78 -8.58 -6.77
N GLU A 25 -12.63 -9.78 -7.30
CA GLU A 25 -11.50 -10.65 -7.02
C GLU A 25 -10.47 -10.53 -8.12
N ARG A 26 -9.20 -10.44 -7.72
CA ARG A 26 -8.04 -10.47 -8.61
C ARG A 26 -7.02 -11.46 -8.11
N ILE A 27 -6.52 -12.29 -9.02
CA ILE A 27 -5.47 -13.26 -8.73
C ILE A 27 -4.15 -12.65 -9.17
N TYR A 28 -3.27 -12.36 -8.21
CA TYR A 28 -1.95 -11.80 -8.45
C TYR A 28 -0.86 -12.72 -7.93
N ASP A 29 0.28 -12.76 -8.65
CA ASP A 29 1.52 -13.32 -8.14
C ASP A 29 2.20 -12.28 -7.25
N PHE A 30 2.26 -12.56 -5.95
CA PHE A 30 2.93 -11.73 -4.97
C PHE A 30 4.37 -12.18 -4.84
N ARG A 31 5.30 -11.31 -5.19
CA ARG A 31 6.72 -11.62 -5.25
C ARG A 31 7.50 -10.89 -4.17
N CYS A 32 8.22 -11.66 -3.33
CA CYS A 32 9.07 -11.11 -2.29
C CYS A 32 10.50 -10.88 -2.82
N VAL A 33 11.18 -9.86 -2.31
CA VAL A 33 12.61 -9.61 -2.57
C VAL A 33 13.49 -10.75 -2.02
N GLU A 34 13.00 -11.51 -1.06
CA GLU A 34 13.63 -12.73 -0.49
C GLU A 34 13.47 -13.99 -1.37
N ALA A 35 13.24 -13.79 -2.67
CA ALA A 35 13.24 -14.83 -3.71
C ALA A 35 12.14 -15.90 -3.59
N TRP A 36 11.02 -15.60 -2.94
CA TRP A 36 9.82 -16.45 -2.97
C TRP A 36 8.64 -15.70 -3.59
N SER A 37 7.69 -16.45 -4.14
CA SER A 37 6.44 -15.91 -4.65
C SER A 37 5.24 -16.77 -4.25
N MET A 38 4.07 -16.16 -4.30
CA MET A 38 2.81 -16.81 -3.96
C MET A 38 1.69 -16.22 -4.80
N VAL A 39 0.90 -17.06 -5.44
CA VAL A 39 -0.32 -16.66 -6.14
C VAL A 39 -1.46 -16.53 -5.14
N ILE A 40 -2.02 -15.33 -5.05
CA ILE A 40 -3.04 -15.00 -4.03
C ILE A 40 -4.26 -14.39 -4.71
N PRO A 41 -5.48 -14.88 -4.42
CA PRO A 41 -6.72 -14.21 -4.78
C PRO A 41 -7.02 -13.08 -3.79
N TYR A 42 -6.95 -11.86 -4.26
CA TYR A 42 -7.25 -10.65 -3.51
C TYR A 42 -8.65 -10.14 -3.82
N ASN A 43 -9.39 -9.74 -2.79
CA ASN A 43 -10.69 -9.12 -2.92
C ASN A 43 -10.60 -7.63 -2.57
N GLY A 44 -11.10 -6.77 -3.44
CA GLY A 44 -10.98 -5.33 -3.24
C GLY A 44 -11.45 -4.53 -4.46
N ARG A 45 -10.82 -3.40 -4.69
CA ARG A 45 -11.08 -2.52 -5.85
C ARG A 45 -9.82 -1.80 -6.30
N PRO A 46 -9.79 -1.21 -7.51
CA PRO A 46 -8.69 -0.36 -7.94
C PRO A 46 -8.45 0.77 -6.95
N LEU A 47 -7.20 0.97 -6.54
CA LEU A 47 -6.84 2.05 -5.62
C LEU A 47 -7.18 3.42 -6.21
N GLY A 48 -7.02 3.58 -7.53
CA GLY A 48 -7.37 4.81 -8.23
C GLY A 48 -8.81 5.28 -8.02
N ASP A 49 -9.75 4.36 -7.82
CA ASP A 49 -11.14 4.72 -7.57
C ASP A 49 -11.35 5.34 -6.18
N ILE A 50 -10.61 4.88 -5.19
CA ILE A 50 -10.58 5.51 -3.86
C ILE A 50 -9.91 6.89 -3.94
N ILE A 51 -8.79 6.99 -4.66
CA ILE A 51 -8.06 8.25 -4.84
C ILE A 51 -8.93 9.33 -5.51
N LYS A 52 -9.74 8.97 -6.50
CA LYS A 52 -10.64 9.91 -7.18
C LYS A 52 -11.64 10.59 -6.24
N VAL A 53 -12.05 9.93 -5.15
CA VAL A 53 -13.01 10.49 -4.17
C VAL A 53 -12.45 11.73 -3.48
N VAL A 54 -11.16 11.73 -3.19
CA VAL A 54 -10.48 12.83 -2.47
C VAL A 54 -9.94 13.91 -3.40
N GLU A 55 -10.04 13.73 -4.71
CA GLU A 55 -9.67 14.69 -5.75
C GLU A 55 -8.24 15.23 -5.56
N PRO A 56 -7.19 14.45 -5.91
CA PRO A 56 -5.82 14.94 -5.84
C PRO A 56 -5.64 16.21 -6.67
N LEU A 57 -4.88 17.16 -6.15
CA LEU A 57 -4.54 18.38 -6.88
C LEU A 57 -3.56 18.09 -8.01
N GLY A 58 -3.54 18.92 -9.04
CA GLY A 58 -2.62 18.75 -10.18
C GLY A 58 -1.13 18.85 -9.82
N SER A 59 -0.80 19.35 -8.63
CA SER A 59 0.56 19.37 -8.07
C SER A 59 0.95 18.09 -7.33
N ALA A 60 0.00 17.19 -7.05
CA ALA A 60 0.30 15.90 -6.41
C ALA A 60 1.06 14.99 -7.38
N ARG A 61 2.29 14.64 -7.03
CA ARG A 61 3.16 13.76 -7.82
C ARG A 61 3.31 12.38 -7.19
N TYR A 62 3.13 12.29 -5.88
CA TYR A 62 3.36 11.07 -5.10
C TYR A 62 2.24 10.85 -4.10
N VAL A 63 2.08 9.58 -3.74
CA VAL A 63 1.17 9.12 -2.69
C VAL A 63 1.97 8.32 -1.69
N SER A 64 1.94 8.69 -0.42
CA SER A 64 2.52 7.91 0.67
C SER A 64 1.44 7.22 1.49
N PHE A 65 1.76 6.04 1.97
CA PHE A 65 0.91 5.18 2.77
C PHE A 65 1.59 4.95 4.12
N THR A 66 0.94 5.35 5.20
CA THR A 66 1.46 5.13 6.55
C THR A 66 0.70 3.99 7.19
N SER A 67 1.44 3.01 7.69
CA SER A 67 0.89 1.87 8.42
C SER A 67 0.62 2.20 9.87
N VAL A 68 -0.27 1.42 10.50
CA VAL A 68 -0.61 1.60 11.92
C VAL A 68 0.62 1.43 12.83
N LEU A 69 0.69 2.29 13.84
CA LEU A 69 1.67 2.17 14.93
C LEU A 69 0.96 1.73 16.20
N ARG A 70 1.12 0.47 16.59
CA ARG A 70 0.55 -0.13 17.81
C ARG A 70 1.54 -1.10 18.43
N PRO A 71 2.52 -0.63 19.19
CA PRO A 71 3.58 -1.48 19.74
C PRO A 71 3.07 -2.54 20.74
N GLU A 72 1.96 -2.30 21.42
CA GLU A 72 1.41 -3.25 22.40
C GLU A 72 1.02 -4.60 21.75
N PRO A 73 0.13 -4.64 20.70
CA PRO A 73 -0.13 -5.89 19.97
C PRO A 73 0.95 -6.25 18.94
N MET A 74 1.87 -5.33 18.64
CA MET A 74 2.94 -5.49 17.66
C MET A 74 4.31 -5.15 18.28
N PRO A 75 4.83 -5.98 19.20
CA PRO A 75 6.01 -5.64 20.00
C PRO A 75 7.27 -5.41 19.16
N GLY A 76 7.33 -5.96 17.94
CA GLY A 76 8.41 -5.67 16.99
C GLY A 76 8.56 -4.19 16.63
N GLN A 77 7.48 -3.40 16.73
CA GLN A 77 7.52 -1.96 16.45
C GLN A 77 8.24 -1.14 17.54
N ALA A 78 8.38 -1.69 18.75
CA ALA A 78 9.08 -1.06 19.87
C ALA A 78 10.35 -1.82 20.23
N SER A 79 10.78 -2.80 19.43
CA SER A 79 11.98 -3.60 19.69
C SER A 79 13.24 -2.75 19.54
N ALA A 80 14.12 -2.80 20.54
CA ALA A 80 15.44 -2.18 20.46
C ALA A 80 16.34 -2.82 19.38
N PHE A 81 15.95 -3.96 18.84
CA PHE A 81 16.64 -4.64 17.73
C PHE A 81 15.98 -4.37 16.37
N SER A 82 14.92 -3.54 16.32
CA SER A 82 14.35 -3.11 15.05
C SER A 82 15.34 -2.17 14.36
N THR A 83 15.69 -2.48 13.13
CA THR A 83 16.49 -1.58 12.27
C THR A 83 15.61 -0.57 11.55
N LEU A 84 14.29 -0.80 11.54
CA LEU A 84 13.33 0.05 10.84
C LEU A 84 12.77 1.15 11.72
N ASP A 85 12.64 2.34 11.16
CA ASP A 85 11.88 3.43 11.74
C ASP A 85 10.38 3.17 11.60
N TRP A 86 9.64 3.32 12.70
CA TRP A 86 8.20 3.16 12.74
C TRP A 86 7.48 4.49 12.96
N PRO A 87 6.28 4.70 12.41
CA PRO A 87 5.48 3.75 11.62
C PRO A 87 6.07 3.44 10.25
N TYR A 88 5.76 2.26 9.73
CA TYR A 88 6.15 1.88 8.37
C TYR A 88 5.48 2.83 7.35
N VAL A 89 6.28 3.37 6.44
CA VAL A 89 5.84 4.23 5.34
C VAL A 89 6.30 3.65 4.02
N GLU A 90 5.40 3.58 3.07
CA GLU A 90 5.70 3.25 1.68
C GLU A 90 5.10 4.30 0.75
N ALA A 91 5.62 4.42 -0.47
CA ALA A 91 5.15 5.41 -1.41
C ALA A 91 5.17 4.91 -2.85
N LEU A 92 4.30 5.51 -3.66
CA LEU A 92 4.17 5.31 -5.10
C LEU A 92 4.17 6.68 -5.80
N THR A 93 4.47 6.72 -7.10
CA THR A 93 4.09 7.88 -7.91
C THR A 93 2.56 7.93 -8.03
N ILE A 94 2.02 9.09 -8.37
CA ILE A 94 0.57 9.22 -8.56
C ILE A 94 0.11 8.34 -9.73
N GLU A 95 0.89 8.21 -10.79
CA GLU A 95 0.60 7.36 -11.93
C GLU A 95 0.56 5.88 -11.55
N GLU A 96 1.49 5.43 -10.71
CA GLU A 96 1.50 4.05 -10.19
C GLU A 96 0.30 3.79 -9.27
N ALA A 97 -0.04 4.74 -8.41
CA ALA A 97 -1.19 4.63 -7.51
C ALA A 97 -2.53 4.62 -8.27
N MET A 98 -2.61 5.36 -9.38
CA MET A 98 -3.78 5.42 -10.26
C MET A 98 -3.83 4.30 -11.29
N HIS A 99 -2.78 3.50 -11.41
CA HIS A 99 -2.72 2.42 -12.39
C HIS A 99 -3.82 1.39 -12.13
N PRO A 100 -4.52 0.89 -13.17
CA PRO A 100 -5.64 -0.05 -13.02
C PRO A 100 -5.31 -1.34 -12.25
N LEU A 101 -4.04 -1.78 -12.25
CA LEU A 101 -3.60 -2.96 -11.52
C LEU A 101 -3.29 -2.70 -10.05
N THR A 102 -3.07 -1.45 -9.64
CA THR A 102 -2.87 -1.12 -8.22
C THR A 102 -4.19 -1.27 -7.48
N PHE A 103 -4.17 -2.07 -6.42
CA PHE A 103 -5.37 -2.58 -5.81
C PHE A 103 -5.43 -2.28 -4.32
N ALA A 104 -6.55 -1.74 -3.86
CA ALA A 104 -6.89 -1.61 -2.45
C ALA A 104 -7.59 -2.90 -2.02
N THR A 105 -6.94 -3.67 -1.17
CA THR A 105 -7.36 -5.03 -0.79
C THR A 105 -8.02 -5.02 0.58
N PHE A 106 -9.23 -5.56 0.64
CA PHE A 106 -10.04 -5.71 1.85
C PHE A 106 -10.26 -7.17 2.23
N GLY A 107 -9.93 -8.10 1.35
CA GLY A 107 -10.09 -9.55 1.54
C GLY A 107 -9.06 -10.37 0.79
N VAL A 108 -8.86 -11.59 1.23
CA VAL A 108 -8.05 -12.64 0.59
C VAL A 108 -8.77 -13.98 0.69
N TYR A 109 -8.72 -14.76 -0.37
CA TYR A 109 -9.41 -16.07 -0.45
C TYR A 109 -10.92 -15.99 -0.17
N GLY A 110 -11.57 -14.87 -0.54
CA GLY A 110 -13.00 -14.66 -0.30
C GLY A 110 -13.38 -14.19 1.09
N ASP A 111 -12.45 -14.16 2.05
CA ASP A 111 -12.65 -13.72 3.42
C ASP A 111 -12.07 -12.32 3.67
N GLN A 112 -12.49 -11.67 4.75
CA GLN A 112 -11.86 -10.41 5.17
C GLN A 112 -10.38 -10.60 5.48
N VAL A 113 -9.60 -9.55 5.23
CA VAL A 113 -8.17 -9.54 5.60
C VAL A 113 -8.05 -9.69 7.11
N LEU A 114 -7.37 -10.74 7.55
CA LEU A 114 -7.06 -10.96 8.96
C LEU A 114 -6.11 -9.89 9.50
N PRO A 115 -6.09 -9.62 10.81
CA PRO A 115 -5.20 -8.62 11.41
C PRO A 115 -3.75 -8.73 10.95
N GLN A 116 -3.17 -9.95 11.02
CA GLN A 116 -1.78 -10.19 10.60
C GLN A 116 -1.53 -10.01 9.10
N ASN A 117 -2.57 -10.06 8.26
CA ASN A 117 -2.49 -9.94 6.80
C ASN A 117 -2.69 -8.51 6.30
N GLY A 118 -2.95 -7.55 7.21
CA GLY A 118 -2.94 -6.14 6.88
C GLY A 118 -4.22 -5.35 7.09
N MET A 119 -5.11 -5.75 8.06
CA MET A 119 -6.26 -4.89 8.44
C MET A 119 -5.83 -3.46 8.85
N PRO A 120 -6.63 -2.41 8.59
CA PRO A 120 -7.98 -2.41 8.00
C PRO A 120 -7.98 -2.69 6.51
N PHE A 121 -6.98 -2.26 5.77
CA PHE A 121 -6.78 -2.62 4.36
C PHE A 121 -5.31 -2.55 4.00
N ARG A 122 -4.96 -3.18 2.88
CA ARG A 122 -3.62 -3.18 2.34
C ARG A 122 -3.64 -2.76 0.86
N ILE A 123 -2.49 -2.26 0.40
CA ILE A 123 -2.27 -1.99 -1.01
C ILE A 123 -1.59 -3.19 -1.63
N THR A 124 -1.94 -3.52 -2.86
CA THR A 124 -1.28 -4.56 -3.67
C THR A 124 -0.84 -3.97 -5.01
N VAL A 125 0.45 -4.06 -5.30
CA VAL A 125 1.08 -3.57 -6.53
C VAL A 125 1.78 -4.74 -7.20
N PRO A 126 1.13 -5.42 -8.17
CA PRO A 126 1.56 -6.75 -8.63
C PRO A 126 2.88 -6.76 -9.42
N TRP A 127 3.29 -5.62 -10.01
CA TRP A 127 4.56 -5.53 -10.75
C TRP A 127 5.75 -5.08 -9.90
N LYS A 128 5.54 -4.86 -8.60
CA LYS A 128 6.58 -4.46 -7.66
C LYS A 128 6.84 -5.56 -6.63
N TYR A 129 8.03 -5.56 -6.06
CA TYR A 129 8.31 -6.43 -4.92
C TYR A 129 7.38 -6.14 -3.74
N GLY A 130 7.09 -7.18 -2.96
CA GLY A 130 6.05 -7.18 -1.94
C GLY A 130 6.17 -6.11 -0.87
N PHE A 131 7.38 -5.63 -0.55
CA PHE A 131 7.55 -4.55 0.42
C PHE A 131 6.97 -3.20 -0.07
N LYS A 132 6.76 -3.04 -1.39
CA LYS A 132 6.05 -1.90 -2.00
C LYS A 132 4.54 -1.99 -1.85
N SER A 133 4.02 -3.06 -1.28
CA SER A 133 2.60 -3.33 -1.04
C SER A 133 2.29 -3.21 0.46
N PRO A 134 2.14 -1.98 1.01
CA PRO A 134 2.02 -1.75 2.45
C PRO A 134 0.76 -2.37 3.03
N LYS A 135 0.88 -2.87 4.27
CA LYS A 135 -0.20 -3.41 5.09
C LYS A 135 -0.59 -2.43 6.20
N PHE A 136 -1.74 -2.66 6.81
CA PHE A 136 -2.21 -1.86 7.96
C PHE A 136 -2.29 -0.37 7.65
N VAL A 137 -2.69 -0.01 6.44
CA VAL A 137 -2.70 1.38 5.99
C VAL A 137 -3.78 2.15 6.75
N VAL A 138 -3.37 3.21 7.43
CA VAL A 138 -4.25 4.08 8.22
C VAL A 138 -4.19 5.54 7.76
N ARG A 139 -3.24 5.88 6.88
CA ARG A 139 -3.12 7.23 6.33
C ARG A 139 -2.60 7.18 4.90
N VAL A 140 -3.21 8.02 4.06
CA VAL A 140 -2.80 8.24 2.66
C VAL A 140 -2.57 9.74 2.49
N THR A 141 -1.36 10.12 2.06
CA THR A 141 -0.95 11.52 1.93
C THR A 141 -0.44 11.81 0.53
N PHE A 142 -0.96 12.85 -0.09
CA PHE A 142 -0.55 13.30 -1.42
C PHE A 142 0.51 14.40 -1.32
N THR A 143 1.62 14.27 -2.04
CA THR A 143 2.76 15.19 -1.97
C THR A 143 3.27 15.56 -3.36
N GLU A 144 3.92 16.74 -3.46
CA GLU A 144 4.63 17.17 -4.66
C GLU A 144 6.03 16.57 -4.73
N THR A 145 6.70 16.51 -3.57
CA THR A 145 8.05 15.96 -3.44
C THR A 145 8.01 14.46 -3.14
N ARG A 146 9.02 13.73 -3.62
CA ARG A 146 9.12 12.29 -3.39
C ARG A 146 9.26 11.99 -1.90
N PRO A 147 8.31 11.23 -1.31
CA PRO A 147 8.41 10.82 0.08
C PRO A 147 9.54 9.80 0.29
N ASP A 148 10.07 9.81 1.50
CA ASP A 148 10.92 8.71 1.95
C ASP A 148 10.08 7.44 2.17
N ALA A 149 10.69 6.28 1.95
CA ALA A 149 10.08 4.98 2.18
C ALA A 149 10.97 4.19 3.15
N THR A 150 10.35 3.49 4.11
CA THR A 150 11.05 2.89 5.26
C THR A 150 12.20 1.97 4.85
N TRP A 151 11.96 0.98 3.98
CA TRP A 151 13.02 0.08 3.52
C TRP A 151 14.07 0.78 2.67
N HIS A 152 13.66 1.77 1.86
CA HIS A 152 14.61 2.52 1.04
C HIS A 152 15.60 3.35 1.87
N ILE A 153 15.14 3.92 2.99
CA ILE A 153 16.02 4.64 3.92
C ILE A 153 17.02 3.67 4.55
N GLU A 154 16.53 2.51 5.01
CA GLU A 154 17.35 1.51 5.71
C GLU A 154 18.46 0.93 4.82
N ASN A 155 18.12 0.52 3.60
CA ASN A 155 19.10 -0.05 2.66
C ASN A 155 18.76 0.29 1.20
N PRO A 156 19.13 1.47 0.70
CA PRO A 156 18.75 1.94 -0.63
C PRO A 156 19.38 1.13 -1.78
N ARG A 157 20.41 0.33 -1.51
CA ARG A 157 21.04 -0.53 -2.52
C ARG A 157 20.21 -1.77 -2.83
N GLU A 158 19.54 -2.32 -1.83
CA GLU A 158 18.72 -3.53 -1.93
C GLU A 158 17.24 -3.18 -2.16
N TYR A 159 16.75 -2.18 -1.43
CA TYR A 159 15.35 -1.75 -1.48
C TYR A 159 15.22 -0.43 -2.26
N GLY A 160 15.29 -0.52 -3.58
CA GLY A 160 15.10 0.63 -4.47
C GLY A 160 13.74 1.29 -4.25
N TRP A 161 13.66 2.59 -4.43
CA TRP A 161 12.40 3.32 -4.21
C TRP A 161 11.26 2.82 -5.13
N TYR A 162 11.57 2.48 -6.39
CA TYR A 162 10.59 1.91 -7.34
C TYR A 162 10.41 0.41 -7.19
N SER A 163 11.47 -0.34 -7.07
CA SER A 163 11.52 -1.80 -6.85
C SER A 163 10.53 -2.61 -7.70
N ASN A 164 10.59 -2.36 -9.01
CA ASN A 164 9.83 -3.15 -9.98
C ASN A 164 10.47 -4.54 -10.13
N VAL A 165 9.63 -5.56 -10.28
CA VAL A 165 10.08 -6.90 -10.60
C VAL A 165 10.50 -6.95 -12.08
N TYR A 166 11.70 -7.47 -12.34
CA TYR A 166 12.17 -7.77 -13.69
C TYR A 166 12.00 -9.26 -13.94
N PRO A 167 11.06 -9.69 -14.80
CA PRO A 167 10.74 -11.11 -14.97
C PRO A 167 11.89 -11.93 -15.57
N ASP A 168 12.84 -11.27 -16.24
CA ASP A 168 13.99 -11.92 -16.88
C ASP A 168 15.19 -12.11 -15.92
N ILE A 169 15.08 -11.63 -14.69
CA ILE A 169 16.10 -11.78 -13.64
C ILE A 169 15.47 -12.58 -12.51
N SER A 170 15.51 -13.90 -12.62
CA SER A 170 15.07 -14.84 -11.58
C SER A 170 16.25 -15.48 -10.89
#